data_bc524b0efeb9d49afda533532123f93f
#
_entry.id   bc524b0efeb9d49afda533532123f93f
#
_cell.length_a   1.000
_cell.length_b   1.000
_cell.length_c   1.000
_cell.angle_alpha   90.00
_cell.angle_beta   90.00
_cell.angle_gamma   90.00
#
_symmetry.space_group_name_H-M   'P 1'
#
loop_
_entity.id
_entity.type
_entity.pdbx_description
1 polymer ?
#
loop_
_entity_poly.entity_id
_entity_poly.type
_entity_poly.pdbx_seq_one_letter_code
_entity_poly.pdbx_strand_id
1 'polypeptide(L)'
;QILKANGHKVIKTQIINDRGIHICKSMIAWIKFGNGETPESSNLKGDHLIGKYYVAFDIEYKSQVNKLIQQGFSKEEAEKKAPILLEAQELLLKWEKKDSETYALWEKMNSWVYGGFNQTYDLMGVDFDKLYYESDTFLLGKDVVYKGLNDGIFYKKKDGSIWCDLTKENLDDKLLLRADGTSVYMTQDLGTAIERQKDFRTVSGMIYTVGNEQN
;
A
#
# COMPACT_ATOMS: atom_id res chain seq x y z
N GLN A 1 -1.94 26.01 -1.70
CA GLN A 1 -1.93 27.32 -2.37
C GLN A 1 -2.20 28.45 -1.38
N ILE A 2 -3.26 28.42 -0.57
CA ILE A 2 -3.63 29.48 0.39
C ILE A 2 -2.48 29.80 1.35
N LEU A 3 -1.88 28.79 2.00
CA LEU A 3 -0.77 29.01 2.92
C LEU A 3 0.44 29.63 2.21
N LYS A 4 0.76 29.15 1.00
CA LYS A 4 1.85 29.71 0.21
C LYS A 4 1.58 31.17 -0.20
N ALA A 5 0.34 31.50 -0.54
CA ALA A 5 -0.08 32.87 -0.84
C ALA A 5 0.01 33.81 0.37
N ASN A 6 -0.10 33.28 1.59
CA ASN A 6 0.09 34.02 2.85
C ASN A 6 1.55 34.03 3.34
N GLY A 7 2.52 33.71 2.48
CA GLY A 7 3.94 33.82 2.79
C GLY A 7 4.53 32.63 3.55
N HIS A 8 3.78 31.56 3.79
CA HIS A 8 4.31 30.34 4.42
C HIS A 8 5.16 29.55 3.43
N LYS A 9 6.27 28.98 3.91
CA LYS A 9 7.02 27.96 3.18
C LYS A 9 6.23 26.65 3.25
N VAL A 10 5.65 26.23 2.14
CA VAL A 10 4.85 25.01 2.04
C VAL A 10 5.61 23.95 1.26
N ILE A 11 5.74 22.77 1.81
CA ILE A 11 6.32 21.59 1.18
C ILE A 11 5.17 20.62 0.93
N LYS A 12 4.95 20.27 -0.33
CA LYS A 12 3.89 19.35 -0.77
C LYS A 12 4.47 17.95 -0.87
N THR A 13 3.91 17.02 -0.14
CA THR A 13 4.35 15.63 -0.15
C THR A 13 3.19 14.68 -0.47
N GLN A 14 3.52 13.55 -1.08
CA GLN A 14 2.57 12.48 -1.34
C GLN A 14 3.16 11.15 -0.90
N ILE A 15 2.30 10.26 -0.42
CA ILE A 15 2.59 8.84 -0.20
C ILE A 15 2.02 8.07 -1.38
N ILE A 16 2.87 7.23 -1.98
CA ILE A 16 2.48 6.33 -3.07
C ILE A 16 2.43 4.92 -2.51
N ASN A 17 1.25 4.32 -2.58
CA ASN A 17 1.05 2.91 -2.22
C ASN A 17 1.41 2.04 -3.44
N ASP A 18 2.66 1.62 -3.50
CA ASP A 18 3.26 0.88 -4.61
C ASP A 18 3.59 -0.57 -4.28
N ARG A 19 3.20 -1.06 -3.08
CA ARG A 19 3.44 -2.43 -2.63
C ARG A 19 2.21 -3.10 -2.02
N GLY A 20 2.34 -4.38 -1.77
CA GLY A 20 1.36 -5.17 -1.03
C GLY A 20 0.49 -6.04 -1.93
N ILE A 21 -0.45 -6.76 -1.29
CA ILE A 21 -1.26 -7.77 -1.96
C ILE A 21 -2.11 -7.20 -3.12
N HIS A 22 -2.55 -5.93 -3.01
CA HIS A 22 -3.36 -5.30 -4.05
C HIS A 22 -2.58 -5.10 -5.35
N ILE A 23 -1.28 -4.77 -5.25
CA ILE A 23 -0.40 -4.66 -6.41
C ILE A 23 -0.17 -6.04 -7.02
N CYS A 24 0.11 -7.05 -6.18
CA CYS A 24 0.29 -8.43 -6.63
C CYS A 24 -0.96 -9.01 -7.32
N LYS A 25 -2.16 -8.60 -6.93
CA LYS A 25 -3.41 -8.97 -7.62
C LYS A 25 -3.42 -8.48 -9.07
N SER A 26 -3.07 -7.23 -9.32
CA SER A 26 -2.97 -6.70 -10.67
C SER A 26 -1.85 -7.38 -11.47
N MET A 27 -0.70 -7.66 -10.82
CA MET A 27 0.43 -8.34 -11.45
C MET A 27 0.06 -9.75 -11.91
N ILE A 28 -0.55 -10.56 -11.03
CA ILE A 28 -0.92 -11.93 -11.39
C ILE A 28 -1.99 -11.97 -12.49
N ALA A 29 -2.96 -11.04 -12.46
CA ALA A 29 -3.95 -10.93 -13.52
C ALA A 29 -3.32 -10.54 -14.86
N TRP A 30 -2.33 -9.62 -14.86
CA TRP A 30 -1.61 -9.26 -16.07
C TRP A 30 -0.78 -10.43 -16.62
N ILE A 31 -0.11 -11.20 -15.75
CA ILE A 31 0.63 -12.41 -16.15
C ILE A 31 -0.31 -13.40 -16.84
N LYS A 32 -1.50 -13.64 -16.29
CA LYS A 32 -2.44 -14.66 -16.76
C LYS A 32 -3.23 -14.24 -17.99
N PHE A 33 -3.63 -12.98 -18.07
CA PHE A 33 -4.61 -12.51 -19.04
C PHE A 33 -4.08 -11.40 -19.96
N GLY A 34 -2.91 -10.84 -19.66
CA GLY A 34 -2.39 -9.66 -20.34
C GLY A 34 -1.72 -9.93 -21.67
N ASN A 35 -1.24 -11.15 -21.93
CA ASN A 35 -0.54 -11.49 -23.17
C ASN A 35 0.52 -10.46 -23.58
N GLY A 36 1.19 -9.83 -22.60
CA GLY A 36 2.21 -8.81 -22.84
C GLY A 36 1.66 -7.41 -23.16
N GLU A 37 0.37 -7.15 -22.95
CA GLU A 37 -0.25 -5.83 -23.18
C GLU A 37 0.48 -4.73 -22.38
N THR A 38 0.72 -3.60 -23.04
CA THR A 38 1.35 -2.40 -22.45
C THR A 38 0.45 -1.20 -22.63
N PRO A 39 0.70 -0.07 -21.96
CA PRO A 39 -0.03 1.17 -22.21
C PRO A 39 -0.03 1.56 -23.68
N GLU A 40 1.11 1.41 -24.36
CA GLU A 40 1.26 1.76 -25.77
C GLU A 40 0.43 0.82 -26.66
N SER A 41 0.48 -0.50 -26.42
CA SER A 41 -0.24 -1.47 -27.26
C SER A 41 -1.75 -1.42 -27.07
N SER A 42 -2.21 -1.02 -25.87
CA SER A 42 -3.64 -0.92 -25.53
C SER A 42 -4.23 0.45 -25.77
N ASN A 43 -3.39 1.46 -26.00
CA ASN A 43 -3.78 2.88 -26.03
C ASN A 43 -4.51 3.32 -24.73
N LEU A 44 -4.13 2.73 -23.61
CA LEU A 44 -4.64 3.06 -22.28
C LEU A 44 -3.59 3.81 -21.48
N LYS A 45 -4.03 4.74 -20.63
CA LYS A 45 -3.19 5.34 -19.61
C LYS A 45 -2.70 4.25 -18.64
N GLY A 46 -1.44 4.31 -18.19
CA GLY A 46 -0.81 3.23 -17.44
C GLY A 46 -1.58 2.80 -16.17
N ASP A 47 -2.07 3.74 -15.38
CA ASP A 47 -2.88 3.45 -14.21
C ASP A 47 -4.26 2.84 -14.57
N HIS A 48 -4.85 3.24 -15.70
CA HIS A 48 -6.08 2.62 -16.21
C HIS A 48 -5.83 1.19 -16.67
N LEU A 49 -4.69 0.92 -17.33
CA LEU A 49 -4.31 -0.44 -17.71
C LEU A 49 -4.18 -1.35 -16.49
N ILE A 50 -3.47 -0.88 -15.45
CA ILE A 50 -3.30 -1.65 -14.20
C ILE A 50 -4.64 -1.82 -13.48
N GLY A 51 -5.49 -0.79 -13.47
CA GLY A 51 -6.86 -0.88 -12.95
C GLY A 51 -7.71 -1.92 -13.68
N LYS A 52 -7.59 -2.03 -15.01
CA LYS A 52 -8.24 -3.09 -15.81
C LYS A 52 -7.87 -4.48 -15.29
N TYR A 53 -6.59 -4.72 -15.00
CA TYR A 53 -6.15 -6.02 -14.47
C TYR A 53 -6.53 -6.25 -13.01
N TYR A 54 -6.65 -5.18 -12.20
CA TYR A 54 -7.23 -5.31 -10.86
C TYR A 54 -8.69 -5.80 -10.90
N VAL A 55 -9.49 -5.28 -11.82
CA VAL A 55 -10.86 -5.73 -12.06
C VAL A 55 -10.90 -7.16 -12.61
N ALA A 56 -10.00 -7.49 -13.54
CA ALA A 56 -9.89 -8.86 -14.08
C ALA A 56 -9.56 -9.89 -12.98
N PHE A 57 -8.68 -9.52 -12.04
CA PHE A 57 -8.41 -10.33 -10.86
C PHE A 57 -9.69 -10.59 -10.05
N ASP A 58 -10.45 -9.55 -9.75
CA ASP A 58 -11.67 -9.65 -8.93
C ASP A 58 -12.74 -10.56 -9.58
N ILE A 59 -12.90 -10.44 -10.89
CA ILE A 59 -13.81 -11.31 -11.67
C ILE A 59 -13.39 -12.77 -11.56
N GLU A 60 -12.13 -13.09 -11.81
CA GLU A 60 -11.62 -14.46 -11.72
C GLU A 60 -11.68 -14.99 -10.28
N TYR A 61 -11.30 -14.16 -9.29
CA TYR A 61 -11.37 -14.51 -7.88
C TYR A 61 -12.80 -14.90 -7.47
N LYS A 62 -13.80 -14.10 -7.82
CA LYS A 62 -15.21 -14.39 -7.54
C LYS A 62 -15.68 -15.67 -8.24
N SER A 63 -15.23 -15.89 -9.47
CA SER A 63 -15.53 -17.13 -10.20
C SER A 63 -14.99 -18.36 -9.48
N GLN A 64 -13.72 -18.31 -9.03
CA GLN A 64 -13.07 -19.40 -8.30
C GLN A 64 -13.71 -19.65 -6.93
N VAL A 65 -14.05 -18.59 -6.19
CA VAL A 65 -14.77 -18.71 -4.91
C VAL A 65 -16.11 -19.42 -5.11
N ASN A 66 -16.89 -19.02 -6.12
CA ASN A 66 -18.17 -19.67 -6.41
C ASN A 66 -18.00 -21.15 -6.77
N LYS A 67 -16.98 -21.51 -7.56
CA LYS A 67 -16.67 -22.92 -7.88
C LYS A 67 -16.36 -23.74 -6.62
N LEU A 68 -15.58 -23.17 -5.71
CA LEU A 68 -15.22 -23.84 -4.43
C LEU A 68 -16.46 -24.02 -3.54
N ILE A 69 -17.36 -23.03 -3.48
CA ILE A 69 -18.63 -23.16 -2.74
C ILE A 69 -19.49 -24.28 -3.34
N GLN A 70 -19.57 -24.39 -4.67
CA GLN A 70 -20.29 -25.48 -5.33
C GLN A 70 -19.66 -26.86 -5.06
N GLN A 71 -18.38 -26.93 -4.73
CA GLN A 71 -17.66 -28.13 -4.30
C GLN A 71 -17.83 -28.46 -2.80
N GLY A 72 -18.60 -27.66 -2.06
CA GLY A 72 -18.93 -27.91 -0.65
C GLY A 72 -18.08 -27.16 0.38
N PHE A 73 -17.21 -26.25 -0.05
CA PHE A 73 -16.49 -25.39 0.88
C PHE A 73 -17.42 -24.31 1.46
N SER A 74 -17.19 -23.93 2.73
CA SER A 74 -17.82 -22.74 3.28
C SER A 74 -17.34 -21.48 2.53
N LYS A 75 -18.12 -20.39 2.59
CA LYS A 75 -17.73 -19.13 1.95
C LYS A 75 -16.36 -18.63 2.44
N GLU A 76 -16.13 -18.67 3.76
CA GLU A 76 -14.85 -18.25 4.35
C GLU A 76 -13.65 -19.08 3.88
N GLU A 77 -13.85 -20.39 3.76
CA GLU A 77 -12.81 -21.29 3.24
C GLU A 77 -12.55 -21.05 1.75
N ALA A 78 -13.62 -20.91 0.95
CA ALA A 78 -13.52 -20.64 -0.47
C ALA A 78 -12.79 -19.32 -0.76
N GLU A 79 -13.10 -18.26 -0.01
CA GLU A 79 -12.44 -16.96 -0.12
C GLU A 79 -10.93 -17.04 0.18
N LYS A 80 -10.51 -17.87 1.14
CA LYS A 80 -9.10 -18.05 1.50
C LYS A 80 -8.35 -19.01 0.56
N LYS A 81 -9.05 -19.94 -0.09
CA LYS A 81 -8.48 -21.02 -0.91
C LYS A 81 -8.55 -20.75 -2.42
N ALA A 82 -9.12 -19.63 -2.86
CA ALA A 82 -9.21 -19.30 -4.27
C ALA A 82 -7.79 -19.28 -4.90
N PRO A 83 -7.52 -20.12 -5.93
CA PRO A 83 -6.17 -20.30 -6.48
C PRO A 83 -5.48 -18.98 -6.87
N ILE A 84 -6.20 -18.08 -7.54
CA ILE A 84 -5.62 -16.80 -7.97
C ILE A 84 -5.21 -15.91 -6.79
N LEU A 85 -5.89 -16.02 -5.63
CA LEU A 85 -5.50 -15.31 -4.41
C LEU A 85 -4.22 -15.90 -3.82
N LEU A 86 -4.10 -17.22 -3.79
CA LEU A 86 -2.90 -17.90 -3.31
C LEU A 86 -1.68 -17.56 -4.18
N GLU A 87 -1.87 -17.52 -5.50
CA GLU A 87 -0.82 -17.09 -6.44
C GLU A 87 -0.38 -15.63 -6.20
N ALA A 88 -1.34 -14.72 -5.92
CA ALA A 88 -1.02 -13.34 -5.58
C ALA A 88 -0.25 -13.23 -4.24
N GLN A 89 -0.59 -14.07 -3.27
CA GLN A 89 0.13 -14.15 -1.99
C GLN A 89 1.56 -14.70 -2.17
N GLU A 90 1.72 -15.72 -3.02
CA GLU A 90 3.05 -16.24 -3.37
C GLU A 90 3.90 -15.17 -4.08
N LEU A 91 3.29 -14.42 -4.99
CA LEU A 91 3.97 -13.33 -5.68
C LEU A 91 4.44 -12.24 -4.71
N LEU A 92 3.63 -11.92 -3.69
CA LEU A 92 4.01 -10.99 -2.64
C LEU A 92 5.23 -11.50 -1.84
N LEU A 93 5.25 -12.78 -1.50
CA LEU A 93 6.40 -13.38 -0.80
C LEU A 93 7.67 -13.36 -1.66
N LYS A 94 7.54 -13.60 -2.98
CA LYS A 94 8.66 -13.47 -3.93
C LYS A 94 9.16 -12.03 -3.99
N TRP A 95 8.25 -11.06 -4.06
CA TRP A 95 8.59 -9.64 -4.05
C TRP A 95 9.35 -9.25 -2.77
N GLU A 96 8.89 -9.68 -1.60
CA GLU A 96 9.55 -9.42 -0.31
C GLU A 96 10.96 -10.04 -0.22
N LYS A 97 11.17 -11.17 -0.90
CA LYS A 97 12.48 -11.82 -1.05
C LYS A 97 13.35 -11.22 -2.15
N LYS A 98 12.86 -10.19 -2.83
CA LYS A 98 13.53 -9.54 -3.97
C LYS A 98 13.86 -10.51 -5.10
N ASP A 99 12.94 -11.45 -5.38
CA ASP A 99 13.02 -12.30 -6.56
C ASP A 99 13.12 -11.44 -7.82
N SER A 100 14.13 -11.68 -8.66
CA SER A 100 14.52 -10.77 -9.72
C SER A 100 13.44 -10.58 -10.80
N GLU A 101 12.73 -11.64 -11.16
CA GLU A 101 11.69 -11.58 -12.19
C GLU A 101 10.45 -10.86 -11.65
N THR A 102 10.04 -11.22 -10.43
CA THR A 102 8.90 -10.58 -9.75
C THR A 102 9.15 -9.10 -9.52
N TYR A 103 10.36 -8.75 -9.10
CA TYR A 103 10.74 -7.37 -8.82
C TYR A 103 10.79 -6.53 -10.10
N ALA A 104 11.37 -7.05 -11.18
CA ALA A 104 11.41 -6.39 -12.48
C ALA A 104 9.99 -6.15 -13.07
N LEU A 105 9.08 -7.12 -12.90
CA LEU A 105 7.69 -6.95 -13.31
C LEU A 105 6.99 -5.86 -12.47
N TRP A 106 7.19 -5.88 -11.16
CA TRP A 106 6.66 -4.88 -10.25
C TRP A 106 7.15 -3.46 -10.61
N GLU A 107 8.44 -3.27 -10.84
CA GLU A 107 9.01 -2.00 -11.28
C GLU A 107 8.40 -1.53 -12.60
N LYS A 108 8.31 -2.44 -13.58
CA LYS A 108 7.72 -2.15 -14.89
C LYS A 108 6.27 -1.68 -14.76
N MET A 109 5.43 -2.40 -14.04
CA MET A 109 4.02 -2.07 -13.90
C MET A 109 3.80 -0.79 -13.09
N ASN A 110 4.57 -0.58 -12.02
CA ASN A 110 4.53 0.67 -11.27
C ASN A 110 5.00 1.87 -12.10
N SER A 111 6.00 1.71 -12.97
CA SER A 111 6.43 2.80 -13.87
C SER A 111 5.27 3.28 -14.77
N TRP A 112 4.43 2.37 -15.23
CA TRP A 112 3.23 2.72 -15.99
C TRP A 112 2.23 3.52 -15.16
N VAL A 113 2.00 3.08 -13.91
CA VAL A 113 1.10 3.78 -12.97
C VAL A 113 1.61 5.19 -12.67
N TYR A 114 2.91 5.35 -12.40
CA TYR A 114 3.52 6.65 -12.12
C TYR A 114 3.42 7.60 -13.31
N GLY A 115 3.65 7.09 -14.53
CA GLY A 115 3.42 7.85 -15.76
C GLY A 115 1.97 8.31 -15.88
N GLY A 116 1.02 7.45 -15.53
CA GLY A 116 -0.40 7.77 -15.51
C GLY A 116 -0.76 8.82 -14.44
N PHE A 117 -0.18 8.74 -13.26
CA PHE A 117 -0.37 9.73 -12.19
C PHE A 117 0.17 11.11 -12.62
N ASN A 118 1.36 11.16 -13.19
CA ASN A 118 1.95 12.40 -13.65
C ASN A 118 1.05 13.11 -14.68
N GLN A 119 0.51 12.37 -15.65
CA GLN A 119 -0.44 12.94 -16.61
C GLN A 119 -1.68 13.53 -15.92
N THR A 120 -2.20 12.87 -14.89
CA THR A 120 -3.35 13.39 -14.13
C THR A 120 -2.99 14.65 -13.35
N TYR A 121 -1.84 14.64 -12.66
CA TYR A 121 -1.40 15.78 -11.88
C TYR A 121 -1.09 17.00 -12.74
N ASP A 122 -0.47 16.80 -13.91
CA ASP A 122 -0.21 17.87 -14.87
C ASP A 122 -1.52 18.52 -15.35
N LEU A 123 -2.54 17.70 -15.69
CA LEU A 123 -3.87 18.19 -16.07
C LEU A 123 -4.57 18.95 -14.95
N MET A 124 -4.37 18.56 -13.70
CA MET A 124 -4.95 19.20 -12.51
C MET A 124 -4.14 20.42 -12.03
N GLY A 125 -2.96 20.66 -12.59
CA GLY A 125 -2.03 21.68 -12.09
C GLY A 125 -1.53 21.39 -10.67
N VAL A 126 -1.35 20.10 -10.33
CA VAL A 126 -0.88 19.64 -9.03
C VAL A 126 0.54 19.10 -9.19
N ASP A 127 1.40 19.48 -8.27
CA ASP A 127 2.79 19.02 -8.17
C ASP A 127 3.15 18.68 -6.72
N PHE A 128 4.22 17.91 -6.53
CA PHE A 128 4.75 17.54 -5.24
C PHE A 128 6.25 17.81 -5.15
N ASP A 129 6.69 18.33 -4.02
CA ASP A 129 8.12 18.59 -3.75
C ASP A 129 8.86 17.29 -3.37
N LYS A 130 8.15 16.32 -2.77
CA LYS A 130 8.70 15.01 -2.38
C LYS A 130 7.64 13.92 -2.46
N LEU A 131 8.02 12.80 -3.04
CA LEU A 131 7.23 11.55 -3.04
C LEU A 131 7.83 10.56 -2.03
N TYR A 132 6.97 9.86 -1.29
CA TYR A 132 7.33 8.75 -0.41
C TYR A 132 6.68 7.49 -0.95
N TYR A 133 7.47 6.46 -1.17
CA TYR A 133 6.99 5.17 -1.64
C TYR A 133 6.87 4.21 -0.47
N GLU A 134 5.74 3.52 -0.35
CA GLU A 134 5.55 2.54 0.71
C GLU A 134 6.55 1.39 0.62
N SER A 135 7.00 1.04 -0.59
CA SER A 135 8.07 0.07 -0.81
C SER A 135 9.40 0.42 -0.13
N ASP A 136 9.66 1.71 0.10
CA ASP A 136 10.87 2.19 0.80
C ASP A 136 10.64 2.34 2.30
N THR A 137 9.42 2.71 2.71
CA THR A 137 9.15 3.15 4.10
C THR A 137 8.61 2.03 5.00
N PHE A 138 8.13 0.90 4.45
CA PHE A 138 7.47 -0.14 5.24
C PHE A 138 8.36 -0.83 6.29
N LEU A 139 9.66 -0.95 6.03
CA LEU A 139 10.61 -1.53 6.99
C LEU A 139 10.89 -0.56 8.15
N LEU A 140 10.96 0.74 7.86
CA LEU A 140 11.26 1.77 8.86
C LEU A 140 10.21 1.80 9.98
N GLY A 141 8.95 1.56 9.65
CA GLY A 141 7.88 1.51 10.63
C GLY A 141 8.03 0.38 11.65
N LYS A 142 8.54 -0.78 11.24
CA LYS A 142 8.78 -1.91 12.16
C LYS A 142 9.81 -1.58 13.23
N ASP A 143 10.92 -0.97 12.84
CA ASP A 143 11.99 -0.59 13.78
C ASP A 143 11.47 0.41 14.82
N VAL A 144 10.63 1.35 14.38
CA VAL A 144 9.97 2.31 15.26
C VAL A 144 9.05 1.61 16.27
N VAL A 145 8.27 0.63 15.81
CA VAL A 145 7.36 -0.11 16.69
C VAL A 145 8.14 -0.93 17.72
N TYR A 146 9.20 -1.62 17.31
CA TYR A 146 10.02 -2.37 18.27
C TYR A 146 10.75 -1.46 19.25
N LYS A 147 11.23 -0.30 18.80
CA LYS A 147 11.81 0.69 19.68
C LYS A 147 10.76 1.20 20.69
N GLY A 148 9.58 1.59 20.24
CA GLY A 148 8.50 2.05 21.12
C GLY A 148 8.03 0.98 22.11
N LEU A 149 8.06 -0.30 21.73
CA LEU A 149 7.81 -1.40 22.65
C LEU A 149 8.88 -1.48 23.75
N ASN A 150 10.16 -1.38 23.39
CA ASN A 150 11.27 -1.40 24.35
C ASN A 150 11.25 -0.18 25.27
N ASP A 151 10.83 0.98 24.76
CA ASP A 151 10.71 2.24 25.51
C ASP A 151 9.43 2.29 26.37
N GLY A 152 8.57 1.26 26.32
CA GLY A 152 7.32 1.18 27.08
C GLY A 152 6.20 2.09 26.56
N ILE A 153 6.33 2.62 25.37
CA ILE A 153 5.31 3.44 24.69
C ILE A 153 4.20 2.56 24.10
N PHE A 154 4.59 1.40 23.56
CA PHE A 154 3.68 0.41 22.99
C PHE A 154 3.64 -0.83 23.89
N TYR A 155 2.62 -1.66 23.73
CA TYR A 155 2.47 -2.88 24.52
C TYR A 155 2.18 -4.10 23.65
N LYS A 156 2.54 -5.26 24.14
CA LYS A 156 2.34 -6.55 23.46
C LYS A 156 1.16 -7.30 24.09
N LYS A 157 0.23 -7.76 23.27
CA LYS A 157 -0.87 -8.64 23.69
C LYS A 157 -0.41 -10.09 23.82
N LYS A 158 -1.23 -10.93 24.46
CA LYS A 158 -0.94 -12.37 24.69
C LYS A 158 -0.75 -13.16 23.39
N ASP A 159 -1.41 -12.76 22.33
CA ASP A 159 -1.27 -13.35 20.98
C ASP A 159 0.02 -12.98 20.26
N GLY A 160 0.81 -12.07 20.83
CA GLY A 160 2.07 -11.59 20.26
C GLY A 160 1.95 -10.31 19.43
N SER A 161 0.76 -9.80 19.17
CA SER A 161 0.54 -8.55 18.46
C SER A 161 0.96 -7.32 19.29
N ILE A 162 1.40 -6.25 18.60
CA ILE A 162 1.86 -5.02 19.27
C ILE A 162 0.86 -3.89 18.98
N TRP A 163 0.51 -3.16 20.04
CA TRP A 163 -0.54 -2.16 20.06
C TRP A 163 -0.07 -0.86 20.70
N CYS A 164 -0.72 0.24 20.31
CA CYS A 164 -0.63 1.54 20.95
C CYS A 164 -1.92 1.81 21.72
N ASP A 165 -1.81 2.13 23.02
CA ASP A 165 -2.93 2.56 23.86
C ASP A 165 -3.16 4.05 23.61
N LEU A 166 -4.32 4.38 23.05
CA LEU A 166 -4.78 5.75 22.83
C LEU A 166 -6.03 6.08 23.65
N THR A 167 -6.36 5.26 24.66
CA THR A 167 -7.57 5.44 25.49
C THR A 167 -7.57 6.76 26.26
N LYS A 168 -6.38 7.27 26.63
CA LYS A 168 -6.22 8.58 27.27
C LYS A 168 -6.62 9.75 26.36
N GLU A 169 -6.55 9.53 25.05
CA GLU A 169 -6.93 10.50 24.01
C GLU A 169 -8.38 10.31 23.54
N ASN A 170 -9.18 9.46 24.24
CA ASN A 170 -10.52 9.05 23.84
C ASN A 170 -10.58 8.39 22.45
N LEU A 171 -9.53 7.69 22.06
CA LEU A 171 -9.42 6.90 20.82
C LEU A 171 -9.27 5.41 21.17
N ASP A 172 -9.63 4.57 20.20
CA ASP A 172 -9.43 3.13 20.35
C ASP A 172 -7.95 2.75 20.25
N ASP A 173 -7.57 1.66 20.93
CA ASP A 173 -6.26 1.04 20.75
C ASP A 173 -5.98 0.79 19.27
N LYS A 174 -4.76 1.08 18.83
CA LYS A 174 -4.34 0.86 17.43
C LYS A 174 -3.35 -0.27 17.33
N LEU A 175 -3.68 -1.23 16.46
CA LEU A 175 -2.77 -2.32 16.08
C LEU A 175 -1.60 -1.73 15.28
N LEU A 176 -0.38 -2.09 15.68
CA LEU A 176 0.86 -1.68 15.00
C LEU A 176 1.53 -2.84 14.28
N LEU A 177 1.62 -4.02 14.91
CA LEU A 177 2.08 -5.25 14.26
C LEU A 177 1.15 -6.40 14.61
N ARG A 178 0.85 -7.26 13.63
CA ARG A 178 0.11 -8.49 13.86
C ARG A 178 0.94 -9.50 14.64
N ALA A 179 0.29 -10.55 15.12
CA ALA A 179 0.93 -11.62 15.90
C ALA A 179 2.09 -12.32 15.17
N ASP A 180 2.01 -12.39 13.84
CA ASP A 180 3.05 -12.93 12.96
C ASP A 180 4.17 -11.92 12.62
N GLY A 181 4.13 -10.71 13.22
CA GLY A 181 5.08 -9.63 12.97
C GLY A 181 4.87 -8.88 11.67
N THR A 182 3.76 -9.09 10.96
CA THR A 182 3.45 -8.32 9.74
C THR A 182 2.95 -6.92 10.07
N SER A 183 3.35 -5.95 9.23
CA SER A 183 2.95 -4.55 9.34
C SER A 183 1.49 -4.34 8.94
N VAL A 184 0.90 -3.30 9.52
CA VAL A 184 -0.38 -2.72 9.10
C VAL A 184 -0.16 -1.30 8.57
N TYR A 185 -1.19 -0.66 8.02
CA TYR A 185 -1.07 0.71 7.50
C TYR A 185 -0.50 1.68 8.53
N MET A 186 -0.94 1.62 9.79
CA MET A 186 -0.43 2.46 10.88
C MET A 186 1.08 2.34 11.08
N THR A 187 1.66 1.15 10.90
CA THR A 187 3.12 0.94 10.96
C THR A 187 3.84 1.74 9.88
N GLN A 188 3.30 1.74 8.67
CA GLN A 188 3.85 2.44 7.52
C GLN A 188 3.75 3.97 7.71
N ASP A 189 2.63 4.44 8.24
CA ASP A 189 2.41 5.87 8.53
C ASP A 189 3.42 6.40 9.55
N LEU A 190 3.72 5.62 10.60
CA LEU A 190 4.77 5.95 11.58
C LEU A 190 6.15 6.08 10.91
N GLY A 191 6.51 5.12 10.06
CA GLY A 191 7.78 5.16 9.31
C GLY A 191 7.87 6.40 8.41
N THR A 192 6.81 6.68 7.67
CA THR A 192 6.75 7.84 6.76
C THR A 192 6.78 9.16 7.52
N ALA A 193 6.10 9.26 8.67
CA ALA A 193 6.12 10.47 9.49
C ALA A 193 7.52 10.80 10.00
N ILE A 194 8.28 9.79 10.41
CA ILE A 194 9.67 9.95 10.86
C ILE A 194 10.58 10.36 9.71
N GLU A 195 10.45 9.76 8.53
CA GLU A 195 11.22 10.18 7.36
C GLU A 195 10.93 11.63 6.97
N ARG A 196 9.66 12.05 7.01
CA ARG A 196 9.30 13.46 6.78
C ARG A 196 9.97 14.40 7.75
N GLN A 197 10.02 14.03 9.04
CA GLN A 197 10.70 14.85 10.05
C GLN A 197 12.22 14.92 9.82
N LYS A 198 12.84 13.83 9.36
CA LYS A 198 14.26 13.81 9.00
C LYS A 198 14.55 14.69 7.78
N ASP A 199 13.72 14.58 6.73
CA ASP A 199 13.86 15.34 5.50
C ASP A 199 13.60 16.84 5.73
N PHE A 200 12.67 17.18 6.61
CA PHE A 200 12.19 18.56 6.81
C PHE A 200 12.24 18.96 8.29
N ARG A 201 13.42 19.01 8.86
CA ARG A 201 13.66 19.28 10.30
C ARG A 201 13.13 20.62 10.80
N THR A 202 12.88 21.57 9.91
CA THR A 202 12.46 22.94 10.24
C THR A 202 10.97 23.19 10.06
N VAL A 203 10.18 22.16 9.74
CA VAL A 203 8.72 22.34 9.62
C VAL A 203 8.09 22.52 11.00
N SER A 204 7.20 23.51 11.11
CA SER A 204 6.47 23.83 12.33
C SER A 204 5.13 23.09 12.46
N GLY A 205 4.69 22.43 11.41
CA GLY A 205 3.44 21.67 11.40
C GLY A 205 3.29 20.80 10.17
N MET A 206 2.44 19.77 10.28
CA MET A 206 2.06 18.87 9.19
C MET A 206 0.55 18.90 9.00
N ILE A 207 0.10 18.95 7.75
CA ILE A 207 -1.30 18.90 7.39
C ILE A 207 -1.51 17.66 6.54
N TYR A 208 -2.39 16.78 6.99
CA TYR A 208 -2.78 15.57 6.26
C TYR A 208 -4.12 15.83 5.56
N THR A 209 -4.14 15.64 4.24
CA THR A 209 -5.38 15.62 3.46
C THR A 209 -5.71 14.17 3.18
N VAL A 210 -6.79 13.69 3.79
CA VAL A 210 -7.21 12.28 3.75
C VAL A 210 -8.66 12.15 3.31
N GLY A 211 -9.06 10.97 2.86
CA GLY A 211 -10.46 10.65 2.58
C GLY A 211 -11.26 10.48 3.87
N ASN A 212 -12.60 10.58 3.77
CA ASN A 212 -13.51 10.45 4.92
C ASN A 212 -13.39 9.12 5.67
N GLU A 213 -12.92 8.08 4.99
CA GLU A 213 -12.73 6.73 5.55
C GLU A 213 -11.53 6.65 6.51
N GLN A 214 -10.71 7.69 6.56
CA GLN A 214 -9.49 7.74 7.39
C GLN A 214 -9.59 8.75 8.55
N ASN A 215 -10.81 9.21 8.83
CA ASN A 215 -11.09 10.09 9.97
C ASN A 215 -11.29 9.30 11.26
#